data_7769e258f19c503c24256e379eb54ce1
#
_entry.id   7769e258f19c503c24256e379eb54ce1
#
_cell.length_a   1.000
_cell.length_b   1.000
_cell.length_c   1.000
_cell.angle_alpha   90.00
_cell.angle_beta   90.00
_cell.angle_gamma   90.00
#
_symmetry.space_group_name_H-M   'P 1'
#
loop_
_entity.id
_entity.type
_entity.pdbx_description
1 polymer ?
#
loop_
_entity_poly.entity_id
_entity_poly.type
_entity_poly.pdbx_seq_one_letter_code
_entity_poly.pdbx_strand_id
1 'polypeptide(L)'
;MFMYFVQSRLLPDVFIFHKNDYTDEELAYAQSFKDTFDIKDVLSDTPQFAKDQQKVIQNIKERPINDYFIETNHSDVCEMGSTDVDDVSWCVPTAQINTACYSIGAGAHSWQWVAQGKSSIAYKGCMLAGDVLFDAAKTLSQNPEMIEKAKAELKTRLQDNSYKCLIPKDVLPHISNVE
;
A
#
# COMPACT_ATOMS: atom_id res chain seq x y z
N MET A 1 -0.20 2.21 -9.10
CA MET A 1 -0.82 1.98 -7.79
C MET A 1 0.03 2.71 -6.78
N PHE A 2 -0.47 3.80 -6.29
CA PHE A 2 0.24 4.62 -5.32
C PHE A 2 0.02 4.07 -3.92
N MET A 3 0.97 4.36 -3.07
CA MET A 3 1.02 3.90 -1.71
C MET A 3 0.04 4.66 -0.84
N TYR A 4 -1.09 4.05 -0.52
CA TYR A 4 -2.08 4.66 0.33
C TYR A 4 -2.00 4.09 1.73
N PHE A 5 -1.81 5.00 2.62
CA PHE A 5 -1.91 4.72 4.03
C PHE A 5 -3.39 4.84 4.42
N VAL A 6 -4.06 3.73 4.64
CA VAL A 6 -5.25 3.79 5.47
C VAL A 6 -4.75 4.10 6.87
N GLN A 7 -4.69 5.39 7.18
CA GLN A 7 -4.34 5.86 8.49
C GLN A 7 -5.47 5.45 9.45
N SER A 8 -5.30 4.30 10.11
CA SER A 8 -5.91 4.17 11.42
C SER A 8 -5.41 5.38 12.22
N ARG A 9 -6.32 6.17 12.80
CA ARG A 9 -5.96 7.31 13.67
C ARG A 9 -5.06 6.91 14.84
N LEU A 10 -4.79 5.62 14.99
CA LEU A 10 -4.14 5.00 16.13
C LEU A 10 -2.68 4.60 15.88
N LEU A 11 -2.15 4.79 14.65
CA LEU A 11 -0.79 4.37 14.33
C LEU A 11 0.17 5.50 13.89
N PRO A 12 -0.04 6.80 14.20
CA PRO A 12 0.93 7.82 13.80
C PRO A 12 2.32 7.65 14.46
N ASP A 13 2.38 6.96 15.59
CA ASP A 13 3.61 6.82 16.37
C ASP A 13 4.38 5.52 16.08
N VAL A 14 3.85 4.62 15.24
CA VAL A 14 4.45 3.30 14.95
C VAL A 14 5.47 3.38 13.81
N PHE A 15 5.50 4.47 13.06
CA PHE A 15 6.35 4.57 11.88
C PHE A 15 7.77 4.98 12.24
N ILE A 16 8.61 3.98 12.47
CA ILE A 16 10.04 4.12 12.30
C ILE A 16 10.26 4.29 10.79
N PHE A 17 10.87 5.40 10.40
CA PHE A 17 11.15 5.69 8.99
C PHE A 17 12.22 4.73 8.47
N HIS A 18 11.78 3.61 7.93
CA HIS A 18 12.63 2.76 7.11
C HIS A 18 12.74 3.40 5.73
N LYS A 19 13.94 3.57 5.25
CA LYS A 19 14.22 4.08 3.90
C LYS A 19 15.15 3.12 3.20
N ASN A 20 14.84 2.80 1.95
CA ASN A 20 15.77 2.11 1.09
C ASN A 20 16.78 3.10 0.48
N ASP A 21 18.04 2.71 0.44
CA ASP A 21 19.04 3.37 -0.35
C ASP A 21 19.15 2.67 -1.70
N TYR A 22 19.08 3.45 -2.78
CA TYR A 22 19.18 2.96 -4.14
C TYR A 22 20.50 3.38 -4.74
N THR A 23 21.14 2.46 -5.51
CA THR A 23 22.34 2.76 -6.27
C THR A 23 22.02 3.58 -7.52
N ASP A 24 23.04 4.21 -8.10
CA ASP A 24 22.88 4.97 -9.35
C ASP A 24 22.37 4.08 -10.49
N GLU A 25 22.80 2.80 -10.53
CA GLU A 25 22.33 1.81 -11.51
C GLU A 25 20.84 1.49 -11.33
N GLU A 26 20.36 1.34 -10.08
CA GLU A 26 18.95 1.12 -9.78
C GLU A 26 18.10 2.35 -10.16
N LEU A 27 18.59 3.54 -9.86
CA LEU A 27 17.92 4.77 -10.25
C LEU A 27 17.87 4.95 -11.77
N ALA A 28 18.95 4.65 -12.47
CA ALA A 28 18.99 4.67 -13.95
C ALA A 28 18.07 3.61 -14.55
N TYR A 29 18.02 2.41 -13.97
CA TYR A 29 17.10 1.36 -14.39
C TYR A 29 15.63 1.79 -14.22
N ALA A 30 15.27 2.33 -13.06
CA ALA A 30 13.93 2.83 -12.82
C ALA A 30 13.57 4.01 -13.73
N GLN A 31 14.54 4.91 -14.00
CA GLN A 31 14.33 6.04 -14.92
C GLN A 31 14.02 5.56 -16.34
N SER A 32 14.70 4.50 -16.82
CA SER A 32 14.44 3.94 -18.15
C SER A 32 13.00 3.46 -18.33
N PHE A 33 12.34 2.96 -17.27
CA PHE A 33 10.94 2.63 -17.30
C PHE A 33 10.06 3.89 -17.19
N LYS A 34 10.41 4.81 -16.31
CA LYS A 34 9.68 6.07 -16.17
C LYS A 34 9.59 6.83 -17.49
N ASP A 35 10.65 6.82 -18.29
CA ASP A 35 10.72 7.47 -19.59
C ASP A 35 9.79 6.84 -20.65
N THR A 36 9.21 5.66 -20.36
CA THR A 36 8.22 5.02 -21.25
C THR A 36 6.78 5.51 -21.01
N PHE A 37 6.56 6.36 -20.00
CA PHE A 37 5.23 6.86 -19.64
C PHE A 37 5.06 8.33 -20.02
N ASP A 38 3.83 8.73 -20.35
CA ASP A 38 3.49 10.15 -20.40
C ASP A 38 3.38 10.68 -18.96
N ILE A 39 4.14 11.73 -18.68
CA ILE A 39 4.12 12.35 -17.33
C ILE A 39 2.73 12.84 -16.94
N LYS A 40 1.87 13.18 -17.89
CA LYS A 40 0.49 13.60 -17.63
C LYS A 40 -0.33 12.45 -17.07
N ASP A 41 -0.15 11.24 -17.61
CA ASP A 41 -0.84 10.04 -17.14
C ASP A 41 -0.38 9.73 -15.71
N VAL A 42 0.94 9.81 -15.46
CA VAL A 42 1.50 9.62 -14.11
C VAL A 42 0.97 10.62 -13.11
N LEU A 43 0.82 11.89 -13.51
CA LEU A 43 0.30 12.95 -12.63
C LEU A 43 -1.21 12.80 -12.36
N SER A 44 -1.96 12.18 -13.28
CA SER A 44 -3.39 11.91 -13.07
C SER A 44 -3.64 10.94 -11.92
N ASP A 45 -2.66 10.07 -11.64
CA ASP A 45 -2.71 9.10 -10.55
C ASP A 45 -2.16 9.64 -9.22
N THR A 46 -1.91 10.96 -9.12
CA THR A 46 -1.43 11.56 -7.87
C THR A 46 -2.45 11.35 -6.75
N PRO A 47 -2.03 10.85 -5.57
CA PRO A 47 -2.94 10.61 -4.47
C PRO A 47 -3.71 11.86 -4.05
N GLN A 48 -5.02 11.87 -4.23
CA GLN A 48 -5.88 13.01 -3.92
C GLN A 48 -5.90 13.33 -2.41
N PHE A 49 -5.58 12.37 -1.57
CA PHE A 49 -5.54 12.51 -0.12
C PHE A 49 -4.15 12.80 0.46
N ALA A 50 -3.14 12.97 -0.39
CA ALA A 50 -1.84 13.47 0.08
C ALA A 50 -2.00 14.84 0.75
N LYS A 51 -1.38 15.03 1.92
CA LYS A 51 -1.43 16.30 2.64
C LYS A 51 -0.78 17.44 1.84
N ASP A 52 0.29 17.12 1.13
CA ASP A 52 1.02 18.06 0.27
C ASP A 52 1.10 17.49 -1.15
N GLN A 53 0.08 17.78 -1.94
CA GLN A 53 0.01 17.33 -3.33
C GLN A 53 1.10 17.97 -4.21
N GLN A 54 1.47 19.20 -3.93
CA GLN A 54 2.51 19.89 -4.73
C GLN A 54 3.87 19.21 -4.55
N LYS A 55 4.20 18.85 -3.32
CA LYS A 55 5.42 18.11 -3.01
C LYS A 55 5.42 16.71 -3.67
N VAL A 56 4.28 16.02 -3.66
CA VAL A 56 4.15 14.72 -4.34
C VAL A 56 4.35 14.89 -5.84
N ILE A 57 3.70 15.86 -6.47
CA ILE A 57 3.85 16.17 -7.90
C ILE A 57 5.32 16.49 -8.25
N GLN A 58 5.99 17.29 -7.42
CA GLN A 58 7.41 17.61 -7.62
C GLN A 58 8.26 16.34 -7.54
N ASN A 59 8.07 15.50 -6.53
CA ASN A 59 8.81 14.25 -6.39
C ASN A 59 8.56 13.29 -7.58
N ILE A 60 7.31 13.19 -8.06
CA ILE A 60 6.98 12.40 -9.24
C ILE A 60 7.78 12.88 -10.47
N LYS A 61 7.95 14.19 -10.65
CA LYS A 61 8.72 14.75 -11.76
C LYS A 61 10.21 14.49 -11.65
N GLU A 62 10.76 14.63 -10.45
CA GLU A 62 12.19 14.63 -10.20
C GLU A 62 12.79 13.24 -9.91
N ARG A 63 11.97 12.29 -9.45
CA ARG A 63 12.44 10.99 -8.97
C ARG A 63 11.94 9.84 -9.84
N PRO A 64 12.75 8.81 -10.07
CA PRO A 64 12.31 7.61 -10.78
C PRO A 64 11.56 6.61 -9.88
N ILE A 65 11.73 6.69 -8.56
CA ILE A 65 11.15 5.78 -7.55
C ILE A 65 10.48 6.61 -6.46
N ASN A 66 9.39 6.10 -5.88
CA ASN A 66 8.77 6.65 -4.68
C ASN A 66 9.59 6.25 -3.44
N ASP A 67 10.75 6.88 -3.25
CA ASP A 67 11.67 6.65 -2.14
C ASP A 67 11.43 7.59 -0.95
N TYR A 68 10.23 8.13 -0.84
CA TYR A 68 9.84 9.09 0.18
C TYR A 68 8.48 8.75 0.77
N PHE A 69 8.27 9.19 2.00
CA PHE A 69 7.00 9.01 2.68
C PHE A 69 5.96 10.03 2.21
N ILE A 70 4.79 9.56 1.81
CA ILE A 70 3.65 10.40 1.45
C ILE A 70 2.72 10.48 2.65
N GLU A 71 2.71 11.62 3.33
CA GLU A 71 1.72 11.89 4.36
C GLU A 71 0.33 12.05 3.73
N THR A 72 -0.65 11.38 4.30
CA THR A 72 -2.03 11.40 3.81
C THR A 72 -2.99 12.04 4.82
N ASN A 73 -4.06 12.65 4.32
CA ASN A 73 -5.22 13.00 5.12
C ASN A 73 -6.12 11.78 5.26
N HIS A 74 -6.92 11.76 6.34
CA HIS A 74 -8.02 10.82 6.40
C HIS A 74 -8.98 11.07 5.22
N SER A 75 -9.41 10.02 4.58
CA SER A 75 -10.34 10.08 3.43
C SER A 75 -11.36 8.96 3.55
N ASP A 76 -12.62 9.31 3.30
CA ASP A 76 -13.72 8.34 3.15
C ASP A 76 -13.92 7.95 1.67
N VAL A 77 -13.00 8.35 0.79
CA VAL A 77 -13.04 7.99 -0.62
C VAL A 77 -12.71 6.51 -0.76
N CYS A 78 -13.64 5.78 -1.39
CA CYS A 78 -13.43 4.39 -1.74
C CYS A 78 -12.62 4.31 -3.03
N GLU A 79 -11.50 3.60 -3.00
CA GLU A 79 -10.71 3.37 -4.20
C GLU A 79 -11.29 2.24 -5.03
N MET A 80 -11.12 2.36 -6.35
CA MET A 80 -11.52 1.33 -7.30
C MET A 80 -10.56 0.15 -7.21
N GLY A 81 -11.11 -1.05 -7.08
CA GLY A 81 -10.34 -2.28 -7.02
C GLY A 81 -11.10 -3.40 -6.34
N SER A 82 -10.53 -4.57 -6.31
CA SER A 82 -11.03 -5.72 -5.54
C SER A 82 -9.89 -6.41 -4.82
N THR A 83 -10.13 -6.74 -3.56
CA THR A 83 -9.16 -7.44 -2.71
C THR A 83 -9.89 -8.14 -1.57
N ASP A 84 -9.40 -9.30 -1.18
CA ASP A 84 -9.93 -10.04 -0.01
C ASP A 84 -9.69 -9.31 1.32
N VAL A 85 -8.82 -8.29 1.32
CA VAL A 85 -8.59 -7.44 2.51
C VAL A 85 -9.85 -6.70 2.92
N ASP A 86 -10.74 -6.40 1.97
CA ASP A 86 -12.02 -5.75 2.29
C ASP A 86 -12.86 -6.64 3.20
N ASP A 87 -12.99 -7.93 2.89
CA ASP A 87 -13.70 -8.89 3.74
C ASP A 87 -13.07 -9.02 5.14
N VAL A 88 -11.74 -9.04 5.20
CA VAL A 88 -10.99 -9.07 6.47
C VAL A 88 -11.26 -7.82 7.29
N SER A 89 -11.34 -6.65 6.66
CA SER A 89 -11.56 -5.36 7.33
C SER A 89 -12.94 -5.23 7.99
N TRP A 90 -13.92 -6.02 7.55
CA TRP A 90 -15.21 -6.14 8.22
C TRP A 90 -15.15 -6.94 9.53
N CYS A 91 -14.16 -7.81 9.68
CA CYS A 91 -14.06 -8.74 10.80
C CYS A 91 -13.07 -8.27 11.86
N VAL A 92 -11.99 -7.61 11.46
CA VAL A 92 -10.90 -7.17 12.35
C VAL A 92 -10.37 -5.80 11.95
N PRO A 93 -9.84 -5.02 12.90
CA PRO A 93 -9.13 -3.78 12.58
C PRO A 93 -8.00 -4.06 11.60
N THR A 94 -8.00 -3.38 10.47
CA THR A 94 -7.06 -3.63 9.38
C THR A 94 -6.33 -2.34 9.02
N ALA A 95 -5.03 -2.44 8.78
CA ALA A 95 -4.20 -1.39 8.19
C ALA A 95 -3.41 -1.96 7.03
N GLN A 96 -3.15 -1.15 6.03
CA GLN A 96 -2.40 -1.54 4.85
C GLN A 96 -1.22 -0.59 4.64
N ILE A 97 -0.10 -1.15 4.22
CA ILE A 97 1.05 -0.39 3.75
C ILE A 97 1.34 -0.76 2.30
N ASN A 98 1.92 0.17 1.57
CA ASN A 98 2.48 -0.08 0.25
C ASN A 98 3.93 0.38 0.24
N THR A 99 4.80 -0.32 -0.46
CA THR A 99 6.21 0.02 -0.62
C THR A 99 6.58 0.09 -2.09
N ALA A 100 7.56 0.93 -2.42
CA ALA A 100 7.99 1.08 -3.80
C ALA A 100 8.78 -0.16 -4.26
N CYS A 101 8.21 -0.91 -5.19
CA CYS A 101 8.82 -2.10 -5.80
C CYS A 101 9.16 -1.89 -7.29
N TYR A 102 8.88 -0.72 -7.85
CA TYR A 102 9.04 -0.39 -9.26
C TYR A 102 9.09 1.13 -9.47
N SER A 103 9.39 1.54 -10.70
CA SER A 103 9.47 2.94 -11.09
C SER A 103 8.12 3.66 -10.94
N ILE A 104 8.18 4.96 -10.68
CA ILE A 104 7.00 5.83 -10.70
C ILE A 104 6.35 5.76 -12.10
N GLY A 105 5.01 5.67 -12.11
CA GLY A 105 4.23 5.64 -13.34
C GLY A 105 3.96 4.25 -13.90
N ALA A 106 4.63 3.20 -13.39
CA ALA A 106 4.34 1.84 -13.80
C ALA A 106 2.92 1.44 -13.36
N GLY A 107 1.99 1.38 -14.32
CA GLY A 107 0.60 1.01 -14.05
C GLY A 107 0.43 -0.45 -13.66
N ALA A 108 -0.61 -0.75 -12.88
CA ALA A 108 -0.98 -2.10 -12.54
C ALA A 108 -1.26 -2.92 -13.83
N HIS A 109 -0.93 -4.22 -13.80
CA HIS A 109 -1.13 -5.16 -14.90
C HIS A 109 -0.38 -4.81 -16.20
N SER A 110 0.72 -4.02 -16.11
CA SER A 110 1.57 -3.66 -17.25
C SER A 110 2.77 -4.60 -17.38
N TRP A 111 3.33 -4.69 -18.60
CA TRP A 111 4.58 -5.41 -18.82
C TRP A 111 5.74 -4.79 -18.04
N GLN A 112 5.68 -3.49 -17.78
CA GLN A 112 6.68 -2.76 -17.00
C GLN A 112 6.73 -3.27 -15.55
N TRP A 113 5.59 -3.58 -14.95
CA TRP A 113 5.56 -4.21 -13.63
C TRP A 113 6.24 -5.57 -13.64
N VAL A 114 5.88 -6.40 -14.62
CA VAL A 114 6.45 -7.75 -14.75
C VAL A 114 7.96 -7.68 -14.95
N ALA A 115 8.44 -6.78 -15.81
CA ALA A 115 9.86 -6.62 -16.10
C ALA A 115 10.66 -6.21 -14.85
N GLN A 116 10.08 -5.39 -13.98
CA GLN A 116 10.74 -4.91 -12.77
C GLN A 116 10.62 -5.87 -11.58
N GLY A 117 9.72 -6.86 -11.63
CA GLY A 117 9.39 -7.74 -10.50
C GLY A 117 10.54 -8.60 -9.98
N LYS A 118 11.62 -8.79 -10.75
CA LYS A 118 12.85 -9.49 -10.33
C LYS A 118 14.04 -8.54 -10.09
N SER A 119 13.80 -7.23 -10.09
CA SER A 119 14.85 -6.25 -9.84
C SER A 119 15.23 -6.17 -8.36
N SER A 120 16.42 -5.67 -8.07
CA SER A 120 16.83 -5.34 -6.70
C SER A 120 15.92 -4.28 -6.07
N ILE A 121 15.31 -3.40 -6.86
CA ILE A 121 14.31 -2.42 -6.41
C ILE A 121 13.09 -3.12 -5.83
N ALA A 122 12.54 -4.10 -6.55
CA ALA A 122 11.39 -4.88 -6.09
C ALA A 122 11.72 -5.66 -4.81
N TYR A 123 12.91 -6.25 -4.76
CA TYR A 123 13.38 -6.96 -3.58
C TYR A 123 13.53 -6.04 -2.36
N LYS A 124 14.15 -4.87 -2.53
CA LYS A 124 14.28 -3.86 -1.46
C LYS A 124 12.91 -3.38 -0.97
N GLY A 125 11.97 -3.13 -1.87
CA GLY A 125 10.61 -2.76 -1.50
C GLY A 125 9.90 -3.85 -0.70
N CYS A 126 10.05 -5.10 -1.09
CA CYS A 126 9.49 -6.25 -0.38
C CYS A 126 10.08 -6.40 1.04
N MET A 127 11.41 -6.28 1.17
CA MET A 127 12.08 -6.34 2.48
C MET A 127 11.65 -5.20 3.38
N LEU A 128 11.57 -3.98 2.84
CA LEU A 128 11.07 -2.80 3.57
C LEU A 128 9.65 -3.03 4.11
N ALA A 129 8.77 -3.62 3.32
CA ALA A 129 7.42 -3.98 3.77
C ALA A 129 7.47 -4.96 4.94
N GLY A 130 8.33 -5.96 4.88
CA GLY A 130 8.54 -6.93 5.95
C GLY A 130 9.02 -6.27 7.26
N ASP A 131 9.99 -5.37 7.17
CA ASP A 131 10.54 -4.65 8.32
C ASP A 131 9.47 -3.78 8.99
N VAL A 132 8.70 -3.02 8.19
CA VAL A 132 7.61 -2.18 8.73
C VAL A 132 6.51 -3.03 9.37
N LEU A 133 6.12 -4.15 8.75
CA LEU A 133 5.12 -5.06 9.33
C LEU A 133 5.61 -5.70 10.62
N PHE A 134 6.88 -6.08 10.69
CA PHE A 134 7.48 -6.62 11.91
C PHE A 134 7.47 -5.59 13.05
N ASP A 135 7.90 -4.36 12.78
CA ASP A 135 7.91 -3.30 13.80
C ASP A 135 6.49 -2.93 14.24
N ALA A 136 5.52 -2.91 13.31
CA ALA A 136 4.11 -2.71 13.67
C ALA A 136 3.59 -3.82 14.59
N ALA A 137 3.85 -5.09 14.25
CA ALA A 137 3.44 -6.23 15.07
C ALA A 137 4.10 -6.19 16.47
N LYS A 138 5.40 -5.88 16.53
CA LYS A 138 6.14 -5.72 17.79
C LYS A 138 5.53 -4.61 18.64
N THR A 139 5.27 -3.44 18.05
CA THR A 139 4.67 -2.30 18.76
C THR A 139 3.29 -2.65 19.30
N LEU A 140 2.42 -3.27 18.49
CA LEU A 140 1.10 -3.70 18.92
C LEU A 140 1.16 -4.73 20.05
N SER A 141 2.12 -5.66 20.00
CA SER A 141 2.31 -6.66 21.06
C SER A 141 2.74 -6.06 22.40
N GLN A 142 3.44 -4.94 22.36
CA GLN A 142 3.92 -4.21 23.53
C GLN A 142 2.89 -3.20 24.08
N ASN A 143 1.86 -2.85 23.29
CA ASN A 143 0.86 -1.85 23.62
C ASN A 143 -0.56 -2.38 23.39
N PRO A 144 -1.06 -3.29 24.24
CA PRO A 144 -2.39 -3.89 24.11
C PRO A 144 -3.53 -2.89 24.02
N GLU A 145 -3.38 -1.72 24.65
CA GLU A 145 -4.36 -0.63 24.62
C GLU A 145 -4.58 -0.08 23.22
N MET A 146 -3.59 -0.16 22.33
CA MET A 146 -3.74 0.23 20.92
C MET A 146 -4.69 -0.72 20.21
N ILE A 147 -4.59 -2.01 20.50
CA ILE A 147 -5.46 -3.05 19.93
C ILE A 147 -6.92 -2.81 20.37
N GLU A 148 -7.12 -2.52 21.66
CA GLU A 148 -8.47 -2.25 22.17
C GLU A 148 -9.08 -0.96 21.59
N LYS A 149 -8.28 0.09 21.39
CA LYS A 149 -8.72 1.31 20.68
C LYS A 149 -9.09 1.01 19.23
N ALA A 150 -8.29 0.21 18.51
CA ALA A 150 -8.59 -0.17 17.13
C ALA A 150 -9.89 -0.98 17.03
N LYS A 151 -10.13 -1.91 17.95
CA LYS A 151 -11.40 -2.66 18.03
C LYS A 151 -12.60 -1.74 18.31
N ALA A 152 -12.43 -0.77 19.21
CA ALA A 152 -13.48 0.21 19.51
C ALA A 152 -13.79 1.09 18.30
N GLU A 153 -12.78 1.52 17.54
CA GLU A 153 -12.98 2.26 16.30
C GLU A 153 -13.72 1.43 15.25
N LEU A 154 -13.31 0.17 15.04
CA LEU A 154 -14.00 -0.73 14.12
C LEU A 154 -15.47 -0.89 14.50
N LYS A 155 -15.76 -1.13 15.77
CA LYS A 155 -17.14 -1.23 16.28
C LYS A 155 -17.94 0.03 15.98
N THR A 156 -17.35 1.21 16.13
CA THR A 156 -18.02 2.49 15.84
C THR A 156 -18.30 2.63 14.34
N ARG A 157 -17.39 2.21 13.48
CA ARG A 157 -17.57 2.25 12.02
C ARG A 157 -18.63 1.26 11.53
N LEU A 158 -18.62 0.07 12.07
CA LEU A 158 -19.60 -0.96 11.70
C LEU A 158 -21.02 -0.60 12.15
N GLN A 159 -21.16 0.18 13.23
CA GLN A 159 -22.47 0.46 13.85
C GLN A 159 -23.20 -0.85 14.15
N ASP A 160 -24.40 -1.04 13.58
CA ASP A 160 -25.20 -2.26 13.71
C ASP A 160 -25.00 -3.25 12.54
N ASN A 161 -24.07 -2.94 11.62
CA ASN A 161 -23.78 -3.82 10.50
C ASN A 161 -22.83 -4.96 10.91
N SER A 162 -22.97 -6.07 10.24
CA SER A 162 -22.12 -7.24 10.42
C SER A 162 -21.67 -7.78 9.06
N TYR A 163 -20.49 -8.39 9.04
CA TYR A 163 -20.01 -9.06 7.84
C TYR A 163 -20.97 -10.17 7.40
N LYS A 164 -21.25 -10.21 6.11
CA LYS A 164 -22.00 -11.29 5.46
C LYS A 164 -21.20 -11.76 4.27
N CYS A 165 -20.77 -13.02 4.30
CA CYS A 165 -20.13 -13.65 3.16
C CYS A 165 -21.05 -13.62 1.95
N LEU A 166 -20.58 -13.10 0.82
CA LEU A 166 -21.35 -13.04 -0.42
C LEU A 166 -21.32 -14.37 -1.18
N ILE A 167 -20.42 -15.28 -0.82
CA ILE A 167 -20.33 -16.60 -1.43
C ILE A 167 -21.43 -17.48 -0.81
N PRO A 168 -22.32 -18.07 -1.62
CA PRO A 168 -23.33 -19.01 -1.13
C PRO A 168 -22.70 -20.18 -0.39
N LYS A 169 -23.33 -20.67 0.67
CA LYS A 169 -22.78 -21.72 1.54
C LYS A 169 -22.57 -23.08 0.85
N ASP A 170 -23.24 -23.32 -0.25
CA ASP A 170 -23.18 -24.52 -1.07
C ASP A 170 -22.07 -24.46 -2.15
N VAL A 171 -21.46 -23.28 -2.32
CA VAL A 171 -20.32 -23.11 -3.24
C VAL A 171 -19.04 -23.52 -2.52
N LEU A 172 -18.43 -24.60 -2.97
CA LEU A 172 -17.14 -25.08 -2.49
C LEU A 172 -16.01 -24.56 -3.38
N PRO A 173 -14.82 -24.35 -2.82
CA PRO A 173 -13.64 -24.02 -3.62
C PRO A 173 -13.41 -25.09 -4.68
N HIS A 174 -13.13 -24.65 -5.92
CA HIS A 174 -12.72 -25.56 -6.98
C HIS A 174 -11.31 -26.08 -6.65
N ILE A 175 -11.22 -27.38 -6.34
CA ILE A 175 -9.94 -28.05 -6.18
C ILE A 175 -9.54 -28.56 -7.56
N SER A 176 -8.54 -27.92 -8.18
CA SER A 176 -7.92 -28.47 -9.38
C SER A 176 -7.24 -29.78 -9.01
N ASN A 177 -7.70 -30.87 -9.58
CA ASN A 177 -6.93 -32.12 -9.54
C ASN A 177 -5.66 -31.86 -10.34
N VAL A 178 -4.56 -31.66 -9.64
CA VAL A 178 -3.23 -31.65 -10.28
C VAL A 178 -2.90 -33.13 -10.51
N GLU A 179 -3.08 -33.60 -11.76
CA GLU A 179 -2.50 -34.84 -12.22
C GLU A 179 -0.98 -34.66 -12.44
#